data_b95f4389c325016053ae394b564f7dc9
#
_entry.id   b95f4389c325016053ae394b564f7dc9
#
_cell.length_a   1.000
_cell.length_b   1.000
_cell.length_c   1.000
_cell.angle_alpha   90.00
_cell.angle_beta   90.00
_cell.angle_gamma   90.00
#
_symmetry.space_group_name_H-M   'P 1'
#
loop_
_entity.id
_entity.type
_entity.pdbx_description
1 polymer ?
#
loop_
_entity_poly.entity_id
_entity_poly.type
_entity_poly.pdbx_seq_one_letter_code
_entity_poly.pdbx_strand_id
1 'polypeptide(L)'
;MSILTVENVSHGFGARKILEDASFRLLKGEHVGLVGANGEGKSTFLNIITGKLMPDEGRVEWCNRITTGYLDQHTVLTPGKTIREALREAFQYMFDLEREILELYEKMGDVPESEINAMMEDVGDIQNVLEHNGFYILDSKIEEVANGLGLGDIGLETDVGNLSGGQRAKVLLTKLLLQNPMILILDEPTNFLDENHINWLKNYLKEYENAFILVSHDIPFLNDVVNVIYHVENAVLTRYSGNYDEFQRMYQLSKQQTMQAYEKQQKEIEKLEDFIARNKARVATTNMAKSRQKKLDKMEIIEKVKEKVKPVFKFREARASGRYVFQTHNLVIGYESALTGTLNISLERGQKVAIKGVNGLGKSTLLKTLLGIQKPFAGEVRLDDYLYSGYFEQESERYNSNTALDEVWNDYPGMSNAEVRGTLAKCGLTTEHITSQMMVLSGGENAKVRLCKLMLKDVNWLILDEPTNHLDVDAKDELKRALKEFKGTILLVCHEPEFYEDWVTEVWNVENWTTKIV
;
A
#
# COMPACT_ATOMS: atom_id res chain seq x y z
N MET A 1 -0.80 -20.82 -20.86
CA MET A 1 -1.01 -21.89 -19.87
C MET A 1 -1.23 -21.24 -18.52
N SER A 2 -2.20 -21.69 -17.73
CA SER A 2 -2.43 -21.12 -16.39
C SER A 2 -1.32 -21.59 -15.45
N ILE A 3 -0.76 -20.68 -14.69
CA ILE A 3 0.30 -20.94 -13.71
C ILE A 3 -0.24 -20.94 -12.28
N LEU A 4 -1.36 -20.22 -12.05
CA LEU A 4 -2.15 -20.25 -10.81
C LEU A 4 -3.63 -20.25 -11.18
N THR A 5 -4.39 -21.13 -10.57
CA THR A 5 -5.86 -21.20 -10.71
C THR A 5 -6.49 -21.24 -9.32
N VAL A 6 -7.44 -20.36 -9.08
CA VAL A 6 -8.26 -20.30 -7.88
C VAL A 6 -9.70 -20.52 -8.32
N GLU A 7 -10.38 -21.50 -7.74
CA GLU A 7 -11.74 -21.86 -8.11
C GLU A 7 -12.68 -21.78 -6.89
N ASN A 8 -13.69 -20.93 -7.03
CA ASN A 8 -14.83 -20.80 -6.13
C ASN A 8 -14.41 -20.65 -4.66
N VAL A 9 -13.37 -19.87 -4.41
CA VAL A 9 -12.86 -19.65 -3.06
C VAL A 9 -13.78 -18.71 -2.30
N SER A 10 -14.23 -19.19 -1.13
CA SER A 10 -14.96 -18.40 -0.14
C SER A 10 -14.19 -18.38 1.16
N HIS A 11 -14.17 -17.21 1.82
CA HIS A 11 -13.55 -17.05 3.13
C HIS A 11 -14.18 -15.89 3.91
N GLY A 12 -14.30 -16.08 5.23
CA GLY A 12 -14.84 -15.06 6.11
C GLY A 12 -14.24 -15.08 7.51
N PHE A 13 -14.35 -13.97 8.23
CA PHE A 13 -13.99 -13.87 9.64
C PHE A 13 -15.27 -13.68 10.47
N GLY A 14 -15.65 -14.72 11.22
CA GLY A 14 -16.89 -14.73 11.96
C GLY A 14 -18.12 -14.59 11.04
N ALA A 15 -18.93 -13.57 11.23
CA ALA A 15 -20.12 -13.31 10.39
C ALA A 15 -19.82 -12.53 9.09
N ARG A 16 -18.61 -12.02 8.92
CA ARG A 16 -18.23 -11.19 7.78
C ARG A 16 -17.64 -12.05 6.67
N LYS A 17 -18.33 -12.10 5.53
CA LYS A 17 -17.75 -12.65 4.30
C LYS A 17 -16.75 -11.67 3.71
N ILE A 18 -15.56 -12.14 3.40
CA ILE A 18 -14.47 -11.36 2.77
C ILE A 18 -14.34 -11.71 1.30
N LEU A 19 -14.49 -13.00 0.97
CA LEU A 19 -14.52 -13.49 -0.40
C LEU A 19 -15.70 -14.46 -0.52
N GLU A 20 -16.45 -14.37 -1.61
CA GLU A 20 -17.58 -15.24 -1.91
C GLU A 20 -17.45 -15.70 -3.37
N ASP A 21 -17.31 -17.02 -3.54
CA ASP A 21 -17.19 -17.67 -4.86
C ASP A 21 -16.12 -17.05 -5.78
N ALA A 22 -15.02 -16.59 -5.18
CA ALA A 22 -13.96 -15.88 -5.87
C ALA A 22 -13.18 -16.84 -6.77
N SER A 23 -13.09 -16.51 -8.05
CA SER A 23 -12.32 -17.26 -9.04
C SER A 23 -11.26 -16.36 -9.67
N PHE A 24 -10.02 -16.87 -9.74
CA PHE A 24 -8.88 -16.14 -10.23
C PHE A 24 -8.00 -17.03 -11.11
N ARG A 25 -7.43 -16.46 -12.13
CA ARG A 25 -6.52 -17.17 -13.02
C ARG A 25 -5.36 -16.26 -13.42
N LEU A 26 -4.14 -16.77 -13.27
CA LEU A 26 -2.92 -16.09 -13.69
C LEU A 26 -2.29 -16.89 -14.84
N LEU A 27 -1.98 -16.22 -15.93
CA LEU A 27 -1.25 -16.78 -17.06
C LEU A 27 0.22 -16.38 -17.00
N LYS A 28 1.08 -17.13 -17.68
CA LYS A 28 2.50 -16.78 -17.82
C LYS A 28 2.64 -15.40 -18.51
N GLY A 29 3.43 -14.51 -17.93
CA GLY A 29 3.66 -13.16 -18.45
C GLY A 29 2.48 -12.20 -18.25
N GLU A 30 1.45 -12.55 -17.47
CA GLU A 30 0.43 -11.59 -17.07
C GLU A 30 0.91 -10.73 -15.90
N HIS A 31 0.72 -9.44 -16.05
CA HIS A 31 1.00 -8.42 -15.05
C HIS A 31 -0.33 -7.98 -14.43
N VAL A 32 -0.66 -8.58 -13.30
CA VAL A 32 -1.97 -8.40 -12.66
C VAL A 32 -1.92 -7.34 -11.58
N GLY A 33 -2.81 -6.35 -11.67
CA GLY A 33 -3.13 -5.43 -10.58
C GLY A 33 -4.34 -5.95 -9.78
N LEU A 34 -4.18 -6.14 -8.47
CA LEU A 34 -5.27 -6.46 -7.57
C LEU A 34 -5.74 -5.18 -6.87
N VAL A 35 -6.92 -4.69 -7.25
CA VAL A 35 -7.45 -3.41 -6.79
C VAL A 35 -8.74 -3.58 -6.00
N GLY A 36 -9.05 -2.61 -5.17
CA GLY A 36 -10.24 -2.58 -4.31
C GLY A 36 -10.01 -1.67 -3.12
N ALA A 37 -11.06 -1.23 -2.44
CA ALA A 37 -10.91 -0.39 -1.27
C ALA A 37 -10.21 -1.14 -0.11
N ASN A 38 -9.75 -0.39 0.89
CA ASN A 38 -9.18 -0.99 2.09
C ASN A 38 -10.24 -1.84 2.81
N GLY A 39 -9.81 -2.99 3.35
CA GLY A 39 -10.69 -3.94 4.02
C GLY A 39 -11.57 -4.82 3.10
N GLU A 40 -11.46 -4.72 1.77
CA GLU A 40 -12.21 -5.57 0.82
C GLU A 40 -11.64 -6.97 0.65
N GLY A 41 -10.50 -7.28 1.27
CA GLY A 41 -9.95 -8.63 1.25
C GLY A 41 -8.75 -8.85 0.32
N LYS A 42 -8.10 -7.81 -0.21
CA LYS A 42 -6.90 -7.94 -1.05
C LYS A 42 -5.80 -8.76 -0.38
N SER A 43 -5.38 -8.36 0.82
CA SER A 43 -4.34 -9.08 1.58
C SER A 43 -4.81 -10.47 2.04
N THR A 44 -6.12 -10.65 2.33
CA THR A 44 -6.71 -11.96 2.62
C THR A 44 -6.58 -12.88 1.41
N PHE A 45 -6.90 -12.39 0.22
CA PHE A 45 -6.74 -13.14 -1.02
C PHE A 45 -5.25 -13.51 -1.26
N LEU A 46 -4.32 -12.56 -1.07
CA LEU A 46 -2.89 -12.85 -1.18
C LEU A 46 -2.44 -13.92 -0.17
N ASN A 47 -2.92 -13.87 1.06
CA ASN A 47 -2.60 -14.88 2.08
C ASN A 47 -3.18 -16.26 1.72
N ILE A 48 -4.35 -16.32 1.09
CA ILE A 48 -4.94 -17.59 0.63
C ILE A 48 -4.10 -18.18 -0.52
N ILE A 49 -3.77 -17.40 -1.54
CA ILE A 49 -3.00 -17.93 -2.66
C ILE A 49 -1.56 -18.30 -2.28
N THR A 50 -0.97 -17.63 -1.27
CA THR A 50 0.36 -17.98 -0.75
C THR A 50 0.35 -19.13 0.27
N GLY A 51 -0.84 -19.66 0.60
CA GLY A 51 -0.99 -20.78 1.55
C GLY A 51 -0.82 -20.40 3.02
N LYS A 52 -0.73 -19.10 3.34
CA LYS A 52 -0.68 -18.61 4.74
C LYS A 52 -2.03 -18.69 5.42
N LEU A 53 -3.11 -18.68 4.65
CA LEU A 53 -4.49 -18.77 5.11
C LEU A 53 -5.23 -19.82 4.29
N MET A 54 -5.91 -20.74 4.97
CA MET A 54 -6.74 -21.73 4.30
C MET A 54 -8.11 -21.11 3.98
N PRO A 55 -8.64 -21.26 2.75
CA PRO A 55 -10.00 -20.86 2.44
C PRO A 55 -11.02 -21.76 3.15
N ASP A 56 -12.22 -21.22 3.40
CA ASP A 56 -13.32 -22.01 3.97
C ASP A 56 -13.93 -22.96 2.93
N GLU A 57 -13.99 -22.52 1.66
CA GLU A 57 -14.46 -23.29 0.51
C GLU A 57 -13.62 -23.00 -0.73
N GLY A 58 -13.67 -23.89 -1.71
CA GLY A 58 -12.95 -23.78 -2.98
C GLY A 58 -11.54 -24.35 -2.92
N ARG A 59 -10.75 -24.07 -3.95
CA ARG A 59 -9.39 -24.59 -4.07
C ARG A 59 -8.44 -23.63 -4.76
N VAL A 60 -7.15 -23.75 -4.41
CA VAL A 60 -6.03 -23.03 -5.04
C VAL A 60 -5.08 -24.05 -5.64
N GLU A 61 -4.85 -23.97 -6.92
CA GLU A 61 -3.98 -24.89 -7.66
C GLU A 61 -2.82 -24.14 -8.31
N TRP A 62 -1.61 -24.52 -7.93
CA TRP A 62 -0.37 -24.04 -8.53
C TRP A 62 0.12 -25.06 -9.58
N CYS A 63 0.60 -24.58 -10.72
CA CYS A 63 1.28 -25.46 -11.66
C CYS A 63 2.56 -26.02 -11.02
N ASN A 64 2.92 -27.24 -11.39
CA ASN A 64 4.12 -27.90 -10.84
C ASN A 64 5.41 -27.15 -11.20
N ARG A 65 6.38 -27.14 -10.28
CA ARG A 65 7.72 -26.55 -10.45
C ARG A 65 7.73 -25.02 -10.65
N ILE A 66 6.74 -24.30 -10.10
CA ILE A 66 6.72 -22.85 -10.13
C ILE A 66 7.44 -22.29 -8.89
N THR A 67 8.35 -21.33 -9.14
CA THR A 67 8.94 -20.53 -8.08
C THR A 67 8.07 -19.30 -7.81
N THR A 68 7.71 -19.08 -6.56
CA THR A 68 6.93 -17.93 -6.13
C THR A 68 7.75 -17.07 -5.20
N GLY A 69 7.66 -15.77 -5.36
CA GLY A 69 8.27 -14.81 -4.46
C GLY A 69 7.21 -13.87 -3.91
N TYR A 70 7.13 -13.74 -2.60
CA TYR A 70 6.18 -12.86 -1.92
C TYR A 70 6.91 -11.88 -1.01
N LEU A 71 6.67 -10.59 -1.22
CA LEU A 71 7.17 -9.55 -0.34
C LEU A 71 6.37 -9.58 0.96
N ASP A 72 6.90 -10.28 1.95
CA ASP A 72 6.32 -10.34 3.29
C ASP A 72 6.95 -9.31 4.20
N GLN A 73 6.15 -8.39 4.72
CA GLN A 73 6.60 -7.38 5.70
C GLN A 73 7.09 -7.99 7.02
N HIS A 74 6.77 -9.26 7.29
CA HIS A 74 7.19 -9.99 8.49
C HIS A 74 8.45 -10.84 8.30
N THR A 75 9.02 -10.87 7.10
CA THR A 75 10.27 -11.60 6.86
C THR A 75 11.40 -10.97 7.68
N VAL A 76 12.03 -11.80 8.51
CA VAL A 76 13.12 -11.36 9.41
C VAL A 76 14.45 -11.53 8.70
N LEU A 77 15.20 -10.44 8.56
CA LEU A 77 16.61 -10.48 8.17
C LEU A 77 17.45 -10.93 9.37
N THR A 78 18.43 -11.76 9.14
CA THR A 78 19.30 -12.30 10.20
C THR A 78 20.27 -11.21 10.66
N PRO A 79 20.19 -10.71 11.92
CA PRO A 79 21.13 -9.72 12.43
C PRO A 79 22.58 -10.25 12.40
N GLY A 80 23.54 -9.35 12.23
CA GLY A 80 24.96 -9.69 12.13
C GLY A 80 25.43 -10.02 10.70
N LYS A 81 24.53 -9.99 9.71
CA LYS A 81 24.87 -10.05 8.28
C LYS A 81 24.87 -8.66 7.67
N THR A 82 25.73 -8.45 6.69
CA THR A 82 25.70 -7.24 5.85
C THR A 82 24.53 -7.29 4.84
N ILE A 83 24.15 -6.14 4.30
CA ILE A 83 23.16 -6.06 3.21
C ILE A 83 23.63 -6.94 2.03
N ARG A 84 24.91 -6.87 1.65
CA ARG A 84 25.49 -7.68 0.55
C ARG A 84 25.31 -9.18 0.81
N GLU A 85 25.62 -9.65 2.02
CA GLU A 85 25.44 -11.05 2.38
C GLU A 85 23.98 -11.48 2.35
N ALA A 86 23.06 -10.64 2.85
CA ALA A 86 21.63 -10.91 2.80
C ALA A 86 21.08 -10.97 1.36
N LEU A 87 21.63 -10.17 0.44
CA LEU A 87 21.23 -10.20 -0.98
C LEU A 87 21.84 -11.41 -1.72
N ARG A 88 23.08 -11.81 -1.39
CA ARG A 88 23.69 -13.03 -1.93
C ARG A 88 22.91 -14.31 -1.60
N GLU A 89 22.16 -14.33 -0.50
CA GLU A 89 21.26 -15.45 -0.16
C GLU A 89 20.20 -15.73 -1.24
N ALA A 90 19.86 -14.75 -2.09
CA ALA A 90 18.98 -14.96 -3.23
C ALA A 90 19.54 -15.99 -4.23
N PHE A 91 20.83 -16.18 -4.22
CA PHE A 91 21.59 -17.06 -5.11
C PHE A 91 22.28 -18.21 -4.38
N GLN A 92 21.83 -18.54 -3.15
CA GLN A 92 22.46 -19.53 -2.27
C GLN A 92 22.77 -20.84 -3.00
N TYR A 93 21.86 -21.29 -3.85
CA TYR A 93 22.03 -22.50 -4.65
C TYR A 93 23.26 -22.46 -5.56
N MET A 94 23.61 -21.29 -6.13
CA MET A 94 24.80 -21.14 -7.00
C MET A 94 26.09 -21.17 -6.16
N PHE A 95 26.08 -20.57 -4.97
CA PHE A 95 27.21 -20.66 -4.03
C PHE A 95 27.40 -22.08 -3.48
N ASP A 96 26.31 -22.85 -3.33
CA ASP A 96 26.38 -24.26 -2.95
C ASP A 96 27.01 -25.10 -4.08
N LEU A 97 26.66 -24.84 -5.35
CA LEU A 97 27.29 -25.46 -6.53
C LEU A 97 28.78 -25.09 -6.65
N GLU A 98 29.15 -23.83 -6.41
CA GLU A 98 30.56 -23.43 -6.38
C GLU A 98 31.33 -24.19 -5.30
N ARG A 99 30.74 -24.35 -4.12
CA ARG A 99 31.34 -25.13 -3.03
C ARG A 99 31.51 -26.60 -3.42
N GLU A 100 30.54 -27.19 -4.11
CA GLU A 100 30.61 -28.56 -4.62
C GLU A 100 31.78 -28.74 -5.59
N ILE A 101 32.04 -27.77 -6.47
CA ILE A 101 33.23 -27.76 -7.33
C ILE A 101 34.51 -27.82 -6.47
N LEU A 102 34.62 -26.99 -5.45
CA LEU A 102 35.81 -26.96 -4.58
C LEU A 102 36.00 -28.29 -3.83
N GLU A 103 34.90 -28.88 -3.33
CA GLU A 103 34.96 -30.21 -2.71
C GLU A 103 35.37 -31.32 -3.69
N LEU A 104 34.92 -31.25 -4.95
CA LEU A 104 35.34 -32.19 -6.00
C LEU A 104 36.82 -32.04 -6.30
N TYR A 105 37.36 -30.82 -6.41
CA TYR A 105 38.81 -30.61 -6.58
C TYR A 105 39.64 -31.14 -5.40
N GLU A 106 39.18 -30.96 -4.15
CA GLU A 106 39.88 -31.53 -2.99
C GLU A 106 39.89 -33.06 -3.03
N LYS A 107 38.74 -33.67 -3.38
CA LYS A 107 38.64 -35.14 -3.46
C LYS A 107 39.50 -35.74 -4.59
N MET A 108 39.75 -35.01 -5.69
CA MET A 108 40.60 -35.46 -6.78
C MET A 108 42.06 -35.72 -6.36
N GLY A 109 42.51 -35.12 -5.27
CA GLY A 109 43.86 -35.36 -4.72
C GLY A 109 44.04 -36.75 -4.11
N ASP A 110 42.97 -37.44 -3.75
CA ASP A 110 42.97 -38.68 -2.98
C ASP A 110 42.44 -39.92 -3.76
N VAL A 111 42.05 -39.74 -5.04
CA VAL A 111 41.42 -40.81 -5.82
C VAL A 111 42.30 -41.28 -7.00
N PRO A 112 42.07 -42.50 -7.51
CA PRO A 112 42.78 -43.03 -8.69
C PRO A 112 42.48 -42.22 -9.97
N GLU A 113 43.41 -42.15 -10.91
CA GLU A 113 43.33 -41.41 -12.18
C GLU A 113 42.07 -41.79 -13.01
N SER A 114 41.56 -43.01 -12.89
CA SER A 114 40.33 -43.46 -13.54
C SER A 114 39.07 -42.78 -13.07
N GLU A 115 39.04 -42.29 -11.83
CA GLU A 115 37.89 -41.57 -11.26
C GLU A 115 37.98 -40.06 -11.42
N ILE A 116 39.19 -39.52 -11.62
CA ILE A 116 39.42 -38.10 -11.83
C ILE A 116 38.68 -37.61 -13.11
N ASN A 117 38.67 -38.38 -14.18
CA ASN A 117 37.99 -37.99 -15.44
C ASN A 117 36.46 -37.82 -15.24
N ALA A 118 35.81 -38.70 -14.48
CA ALA A 118 34.39 -38.57 -14.18
C ALA A 118 34.12 -37.32 -13.32
N MET A 119 34.96 -37.08 -12.30
CA MET A 119 34.84 -35.87 -11.43
C MET A 119 35.08 -34.58 -12.24
N MET A 120 35.99 -34.60 -13.24
CA MET A 120 36.21 -33.43 -14.12
C MET A 120 35.02 -33.17 -15.03
N GLU A 121 34.28 -34.21 -15.47
CA GLU A 121 33.04 -34.08 -16.23
C GLU A 121 31.96 -33.44 -15.36
N ASP A 122 31.77 -33.90 -14.10
CA ASP A 122 30.85 -33.30 -13.12
C ASP A 122 31.17 -31.81 -12.85
N VAL A 123 32.47 -31.49 -12.66
CA VAL A 123 32.93 -30.09 -12.51
C VAL A 123 32.55 -29.25 -13.72
N GLY A 124 32.79 -29.80 -14.95
CA GLY A 124 32.44 -29.13 -16.19
C GLY A 124 30.94 -28.85 -16.32
N ASP A 125 30.11 -29.80 -15.93
CA ASP A 125 28.67 -29.65 -15.96
C ASP A 125 28.20 -28.59 -14.96
N ILE A 126 28.71 -28.59 -13.73
CA ILE A 126 28.41 -27.57 -12.72
C ILE A 126 28.90 -26.18 -13.16
N GLN A 127 30.10 -26.08 -13.74
CA GLN A 127 30.60 -24.81 -14.27
C GLN A 127 29.71 -24.26 -15.39
N ASN A 128 29.25 -25.11 -16.30
CA ASN A 128 28.31 -24.72 -17.36
C ASN A 128 26.99 -24.17 -16.77
N VAL A 129 26.47 -24.80 -15.69
CA VAL A 129 25.28 -24.32 -14.98
C VAL A 129 25.52 -22.94 -14.38
N LEU A 130 26.67 -22.76 -13.71
CA LEU A 130 27.03 -21.47 -13.06
C LEU A 130 27.20 -20.35 -14.11
N GLU A 131 27.86 -20.64 -15.25
CA GLU A 131 28.09 -19.69 -16.33
C GLU A 131 26.75 -19.26 -16.97
N HIS A 132 25.90 -20.24 -17.33
CA HIS A 132 24.58 -19.97 -17.91
C HIS A 132 23.66 -19.16 -17.00
N ASN A 133 23.78 -19.29 -15.68
CA ASN A 133 23.03 -18.52 -14.71
C ASN A 133 23.72 -17.20 -14.31
N GLY A 134 24.83 -16.85 -14.92
CA GLY A 134 25.53 -15.58 -14.74
C GLY A 134 26.20 -15.44 -13.37
N PHE A 135 26.70 -16.55 -12.77
CA PHE A 135 27.33 -16.54 -11.45
C PHE A 135 28.47 -15.53 -11.35
N TYR A 136 29.30 -15.42 -12.37
CA TYR A 136 30.47 -14.55 -12.35
C TYR A 136 30.17 -13.06 -12.46
N ILE A 137 28.91 -12.68 -12.75
CA ILE A 137 28.46 -11.29 -12.79
C ILE A 137 27.46 -10.97 -11.67
N LEU A 138 27.24 -11.89 -10.73
CA LEU A 138 26.25 -11.75 -9.64
C LEU A 138 26.44 -10.50 -8.80
N ASP A 139 27.67 -10.19 -8.41
CA ASP A 139 27.94 -9.00 -7.59
C ASP A 139 27.57 -7.71 -8.33
N SER A 140 27.86 -7.61 -9.61
CA SER A 140 27.44 -6.47 -10.44
C SER A 140 25.91 -6.37 -10.53
N LYS A 141 25.21 -7.49 -10.68
CA LYS A 141 23.75 -7.53 -10.69
C LYS A 141 23.13 -7.15 -9.35
N ILE A 142 23.74 -7.61 -8.24
CA ILE A 142 23.35 -7.22 -6.89
C ILE A 142 23.51 -5.72 -6.72
N GLU A 143 24.63 -5.14 -7.13
CA GLU A 143 24.89 -3.71 -7.05
C GLU A 143 23.92 -2.89 -7.92
N GLU A 144 23.62 -3.32 -9.13
CA GLU A 144 22.67 -2.68 -10.02
C GLU A 144 21.27 -2.58 -9.39
N VAL A 145 20.71 -3.71 -8.93
CA VAL A 145 19.36 -3.75 -8.34
C VAL A 145 19.34 -3.02 -7.00
N ALA A 146 20.39 -3.17 -6.19
CA ALA A 146 20.53 -2.50 -4.92
C ALA A 146 20.60 -0.97 -5.07
N ASN A 147 21.39 -0.47 -6.02
CA ASN A 147 21.46 0.96 -6.33
C ASN A 147 20.13 1.48 -6.89
N GLY A 148 19.45 0.72 -7.74
CA GLY A 148 18.13 1.06 -8.26
C GLY A 148 17.08 1.27 -7.18
N LEU A 149 17.21 0.60 -6.04
CA LEU A 149 16.31 0.74 -4.87
C LEU A 149 16.92 1.59 -3.73
N GLY A 150 18.07 2.25 -3.97
CA GLY A 150 18.69 3.18 -3.02
C GLY A 150 19.38 2.52 -1.83
N LEU A 151 19.84 1.27 -1.97
CA LEU A 151 20.65 0.62 -0.94
C LEU A 151 22.13 1.01 -1.04
N GLY A 152 22.58 1.52 -2.20
CA GLY A 152 23.92 2.04 -2.38
C GLY A 152 24.25 3.19 -1.44
N ASP A 153 23.30 4.10 -1.20
CA ASP A 153 23.46 5.25 -0.29
C ASP A 153 23.60 4.83 1.18
N ILE A 154 23.05 3.66 1.54
CA ILE A 154 23.16 3.10 2.88
C ILE A 154 24.52 2.43 3.07
N GLY A 155 25.09 1.92 1.97
CA GLY A 155 26.31 1.11 1.96
C GLY A 155 26.01 -0.37 2.15
N LEU A 156 26.41 -1.20 1.16
CA LEU A 156 26.11 -2.64 1.15
C LEU A 156 26.79 -3.44 2.27
N GLU A 157 27.79 -2.87 2.92
CA GLU A 157 28.51 -3.47 4.05
C GLU A 157 27.85 -3.14 5.41
N THR A 158 26.73 -2.42 5.41
CA THR A 158 25.97 -2.11 6.65
C THR A 158 25.27 -3.36 7.17
N ASP A 159 25.33 -3.58 8.51
CA ASP A 159 24.61 -4.65 9.18
C ASP A 159 23.10 -4.44 9.09
N VAL A 160 22.37 -5.47 8.66
CA VAL A 160 20.90 -5.43 8.51
C VAL A 160 20.17 -5.22 9.85
N GLY A 161 20.81 -5.50 10.97
CA GLY A 161 20.28 -5.23 12.31
C GLY A 161 20.12 -3.74 12.60
N ASN A 162 20.95 -2.90 11.99
CA ASN A 162 20.96 -1.44 12.20
C ASN A 162 20.00 -0.68 11.27
N LEU A 163 19.31 -1.38 10.38
CA LEU A 163 18.42 -0.77 9.39
C LEU A 163 17.09 -0.34 10.02
N SER A 164 16.56 0.78 9.54
CA SER A 164 15.16 1.17 9.79
C SER A 164 14.17 0.19 9.15
N GLY A 165 12.89 0.25 9.56
CA GLY A 165 11.84 -0.60 8.97
C GLY A 165 11.73 -0.44 7.46
N GLY A 166 11.76 0.78 6.94
CA GLY A 166 11.72 1.07 5.50
C GLY A 166 12.96 0.56 4.75
N GLN A 167 14.15 0.70 5.36
CA GLN A 167 15.39 0.18 4.78
C GLN A 167 15.39 -1.35 4.72
N ARG A 168 14.88 -2.03 5.76
CA ARG A 168 14.71 -3.50 5.75
C ARG A 168 13.75 -3.93 4.64
N ALA A 169 12.64 -3.21 4.44
CA ALA A 169 11.70 -3.49 3.36
C ALA A 169 12.37 -3.36 1.98
N LYS A 170 13.23 -2.35 1.78
CA LYS A 170 14.03 -2.20 0.55
C LYS A 170 14.97 -3.39 0.31
N VAL A 171 15.67 -3.87 1.36
CA VAL A 171 16.53 -5.06 1.26
C VAL A 171 15.73 -6.30 0.87
N LEU A 172 14.57 -6.51 1.50
CA LEU A 172 13.70 -7.65 1.19
C LEU A 172 13.15 -7.58 -0.24
N LEU A 173 12.74 -6.40 -0.69
CA LEU A 173 12.29 -6.18 -2.06
C LEU A 173 13.44 -6.46 -3.05
N THR A 174 14.64 -5.94 -2.80
CA THR A 174 15.83 -6.17 -3.63
C THR A 174 16.15 -7.66 -3.73
N LYS A 175 16.17 -8.36 -2.60
CA LYS A 175 16.40 -9.81 -2.55
C LYS A 175 15.37 -10.57 -3.38
N LEU A 176 14.10 -10.19 -3.28
CA LEU A 176 13.01 -10.80 -4.01
C LEU A 176 13.14 -10.59 -5.54
N LEU A 177 13.49 -9.38 -5.97
CA LEU A 177 13.71 -9.08 -7.40
C LEU A 177 14.92 -9.85 -7.94
N LEU A 178 15.99 -9.98 -7.17
CA LEU A 178 17.18 -10.76 -7.55
C LEU A 178 16.88 -12.25 -7.74
N GLN A 179 15.95 -12.82 -6.95
CA GLN A 179 15.49 -14.20 -7.10
C GLN A 179 14.79 -14.47 -8.43
N ASN A 180 14.25 -13.44 -9.07
CA ASN A 180 13.53 -13.49 -10.34
C ASN A 180 12.51 -14.64 -10.43
N PRO A 181 11.55 -14.74 -9.48
CA PRO A 181 10.63 -15.87 -9.42
C PRO A 181 9.68 -15.89 -10.62
N MET A 182 9.15 -17.07 -10.97
CA MET A 182 8.15 -17.21 -12.04
C MET A 182 6.83 -16.50 -11.74
N ILE A 183 6.53 -16.28 -10.45
CA ILE A 183 5.42 -15.44 -10.00
C ILE A 183 5.91 -14.56 -8.86
N LEU A 184 5.87 -13.25 -9.10
CA LEU A 184 6.24 -12.23 -8.14
C LEU A 184 4.95 -11.64 -7.53
N ILE A 185 4.85 -11.62 -6.20
CA ILE A 185 3.70 -11.06 -5.48
C ILE A 185 4.18 -9.87 -4.65
N LEU A 186 3.65 -8.68 -4.96
CA LEU A 186 4.04 -7.41 -4.35
C LEU A 186 2.82 -6.76 -3.68
N ASP A 187 2.88 -6.56 -2.37
CA ASP A 187 1.86 -5.84 -1.61
C ASP A 187 2.42 -4.47 -1.19
N GLU A 188 1.92 -3.40 -1.82
CA GLU A 188 2.31 -2.01 -1.60
C GLU A 188 3.83 -1.76 -1.64
N PRO A 189 4.54 -2.15 -2.73
CA PRO A 189 6.01 -2.05 -2.78
C PRO A 189 6.53 -0.60 -2.82
N THR A 190 5.67 0.36 -3.16
CA THR A 190 6.04 1.78 -3.30
C THR A 190 6.10 2.53 -1.97
N ASN A 191 5.51 2.00 -0.89
CA ASN A 191 5.38 2.70 0.40
C ASN A 191 6.71 3.12 1.05
N PHE A 192 7.83 2.48 0.68
CA PHE A 192 9.14 2.74 1.28
C PHE A 192 10.13 3.36 0.29
N LEU A 193 9.65 3.64 -0.92
CA LEU A 193 10.45 4.15 -2.02
C LEU A 193 10.19 5.65 -2.21
N ASP A 194 11.19 6.38 -2.65
CA ASP A 194 11.03 7.73 -3.16
C ASP A 194 10.80 7.72 -4.68
N GLU A 195 10.52 8.87 -5.25
CA GLU A 195 10.13 9.01 -6.65
C GLU A 195 11.15 8.39 -7.63
N ASN A 196 12.45 8.53 -7.37
CA ASN A 196 13.49 7.97 -8.23
C ASN A 196 13.47 6.43 -8.21
N HIS A 197 13.36 5.85 -7.02
CA HIS A 197 13.33 4.41 -6.84
C HIS A 197 12.01 3.80 -7.33
N ILE A 198 10.87 4.52 -7.20
CA ILE A 198 9.58 4.12 -7.80
C ILE A 198 9.71 4.06 -9.33
N ASN A 199 10.34 5.08 -9.95
CA ASN A 199 10.54 5.09 -11.40
C ASN A 199 11.48 3.96 -11.87
N TRP A 200 12.52 3.64 -11.10
CA TRP A 200 13.38 2.51 -11.38
C TRP A 200 12.60 1.18 -11.29
N LEU A 201 11.87 0.96 -10.19
CA LEU A 201 11.05 -0.25 -10.01
C LEU A 201 10.00 -0.41 -11.11
N LYS A 202 9.38 0.70 -11.53
CA LYS A 202 8.44 0.74 -12.65
C LYS A 202 9.06 0.22 -13.94
N ASN A 203 10.25 0.69 -14.29
CA ASN A 203 10.96 0.24 -15.49
C ASN A 203 11.35 -1.24 -15.38
N TYR A 204 11.83 -1.67 -14.21
CA TYR A 204 12.15 -3.07 -13.96
C TYR A 204 10.93 -3.99 -14.15
N LEU A 205 9.75 -3.61 -13.60
CA LEU A 205 8.53 -4.40 -13.72
C LEU A 205 7.93 -4.38 -15.13
N LYS A 206 8.13 -3.32 -15.91
CA LYS A 206 7.74 -3.30 -17.34
C LYS A 206 8.50 -4.33 -18.17
N GLU A 207 9.76 -4.56 -17.84
CA GLU A 207 10.63 -5.51 -18.52
C GLU A 207 10.57 -6.92 -17.91
N TYR A 208 9.78 -7.12 -16.86
CA TYR A 208 9.68 -8.40 -16.17
C TYR A 208 8.99 -9.44 -17.05
N GLU A 209 9.73 -10.45 -17.51
CA GLU A 209 9.22 -11.47 -18.44
C GLU A 209 8.24 -12.46 -17.80
N ASN A 210 8.32 -12.63 -16.49
CA ASN A 210 7.48 -13.54 -15.74
C ASN A 210 6.17 -12.85 -15.29
N ALA A 211 5.28 -13.60 -14.63
CA ALA A 211 4.04 -13.07 -14.14
C ALA A 211 4.22 -12.38 -12.78
N PHE A 212 3.41 -11.35 -12.53
CA PHE A 212 3.31 -10.80 -11.17
C PHE A 212 1.87 -10.45 -10.77
N ILE A 213 1.66 -10.39 -9.45
CA ILE A 213 0.46 -9.84 -8.82
C ILE A 213 0.88 -8.65 -7.97
N LEU A 214 0.33 -7.48 -8.27
CA LEU A 214 0.65 -6.21 -7.63
C LEU A 214 -0.57 -5.63 -6.94
N VAL A 215 -0.45 -5.33 -5.66
CA VAL A 215 -1.36 -4.45 -4.93
C VAL A 215 -0.67 -3.11 -4.78
N SER A 216 -1.29 -2.04 -5.21
CA SER A 216 -0.79 -0.67 -5.02
C SER A 216 -1.91 0.35 -5.02
N HIS A 217 -1.73 1.40 -4.22
CA HIS A 217 -2.57 2.60 -4.20
C HIS A 217 -1.97 3.76 -5.02
N ASP A 218 -0.80 3.54 -5.61
CA ASP A 218 -0.17 4.44 -6.57
C ASP A 218 -0.73 4.15 -7.97
N ILE A 219 -1.73 4.93 -8.38
CA ILE A 219 -2.43 4.73 -9.66
C ILE A 219 -1.52 4.91 -10.87
N PRO A 220 -0.68 5.96 -10.97
CA PRO A 220 0.26 6.13 -12.07
C PRO A 220 1.21 4.94 -12.21
N PHE A 221 1.77 4.47 -11.08
CA PHE A 221 2.63 3.30 -11.06
C PHE A 221 1.89 2.05 -11.55
N LEU A 222 0.70 1.78 -10.99
CA LEU A 222 -0.13 0.63 -11.36
C LEU A 222 -0.50 0.66 -12.85
N ASN A 223 -0.95 1.83 -13.35
CA ASN A 223 -1.38 2.01 -14.74
C ASN A 223 -0.28 1.72 -15.76
N ASP A 224 0.97 2.01 -15.39
CA ASP A 224 2.15 1.84 -16.22
C ASP A 224 2.65 0.40 -16.32
N VAL A 225 2.42 -0.44 -15.29
CA VAL A 225 3.05 -1.77 -15.19
C VAL A 225 2.08 -2.95 -15.35
N VAL A 226 0.76 -2.75 -15.21
CA VAL A 226 -0.21 -3.85 -15.28
C VAL A 226 -0.92 -3.90 -16.63
N ASN A 227 -1.31 -5.12 -17.04
CA ASN A 227 -2.08 -5.39 -18.27
C ASN A 227 -3.41 -6.13 -17.97
N VAL A 228 -3.64 -6.52 -16.73
CA VAL A 228 -4.87 -7.14 -16.25
C VAL A 228 -5.19 -6.58 -14.88
N ILE A 229 -6.45 -6.25 -14.63
CA ILE A 229 -6.94 -5.84 -13.31
C ILE A 229 -7.91 -6.88 -12.77
N TYR A 230 -7.71 -7.28 -11.52
CA TYR A 230 -8.71 -7.96 -10.71
C TYR A 230 -9.23 -7.01 -9.64
N HIS A 231 -10.52 -6.74 -9.69
CA HIS A 231 -11.20 -5.84 -8.76
C HIS A 231 -11.95 -6.64 -7.71
N VAL A 232 -11.61 -6.38 -6.44
CA VAL A 232 -12.32 -6.95 -5.27
C VAL A 232 -13.32 -5.92 -4.78
N GLU A 233 -14.60 -6.27 -4.85
CA GLU A 233 -15.68 -5.41 -4.36
C GLU A 233 -16.84 -6.27 -3.86
N ASN A 234 -17.37 -5.97 -2.66
CA ASN A 234 -18.48 -6.70 -2.05
C ASN A 234 -18.25 -8.22 -1.99
N ALA A 235 -17.06 -8.65 -1.61
CA ALA A 235 -16.60 -10.03 -1.55
C ALA A 235 -16.48 -10.77 -2.91
N VAL A 236 -16.72 -10.08 -4.02
CA VAL A 236 -16.64 -10.65 -5.38
C VAL A 236 -15.35 -10.20 -6.06
N LEU A 237 -14.71 -11.11 -6.79
CA LEU A 237 -13.50 -10.86 -7.56
C LEU A 237 -13.83 -10.82 -9.05
N THR A 238 -13.65 -9.66 -9.69
CA THR A 238 -13.98 -9.47 -11.12
C THR A 238 -12.74 -9.15 -11.94
N ARG A 239 -12.54 -9.84 -13.05
CA ARG A 239 -11.40 -9.63 -13.96
C ARG A 239 -11.72 -8.63 -15.05
N TYR A 240 -10.82 -7.69 -15.27
CA TYR A 240 -10.84 -6.73 -16.37
C TYR A 240 -9.52 -6.84 -17.16
N SER A 241 -9.61 -6.82 -18.48
CA SER A 241 -8.43 -6.77 -19.34
C SER A 241 -8.03 -5.32 -19.58
N GLY A 242 -6.72 -5.05 -19.62
CA GLY A 242 -6.18 -3.72 -19.81
C GLY A 242 -5.58 -3.13 -18.54
N ASN A 243 -5.17 -1.87 -18.65
CA ASN A 243 -4.58 -1.12 -17.56
C ASN A 243 -5.64 -0.52 -16.61
N TYR A 244 -5.20 0.26 -15.62
CA TYR A 244 -6.11 0.84 -14.64
C TYR A 244 -7.13 1.82 -15.24
N ASP A 245 -6.74 2.64 -16.22
CA ASP A 245 -7.65 3.61 -16.86
C ASP A 245 -8.74 2.90 -17.66
N GLU A 246 -8.40 1.83 -18.37
CA GLU A 246 -9.35 0.99 -19.11
C GLU A 246 -10.32 0.28 -18.16
N PHE A 247 -9.79 -0.25 -17.04
CA PHE A 247 -10.62 -0.81 -15.96
C PHE A 247 -11.62 0.23 -15.46
N GLN A 248 -11.18 1.45 -15.13
CA GLN A 248 -12.06 2.50 -14.60
C GLN A 248 -13.21 2.83 -15.57
N ARG A 249 -12.91 2.93 -16.87
CA ARG A 249 -13.95 3.18 -17.89
C ARG A 249 -14.96 2.03 -17.93
N MET A 250 -14.49 0.78 -17.97
CA MET A 250 -15.37 -0.40 -18.01
C MET A 250 -16.19 -0.54 -16.73
N TYR A 251 -15.57 -0.31 -15.58
CA TYR A 251 -16.24 -0.37 -14.28
C TYR A 251 -17.36 0.67 -14.17
N GLN A 252 -17.11 1.92 -14.55
CA GLN A 252 -18.12 2.98 -14.53
C GLN A 252 -19.28 2.67 -15.49
N LEU A 253 -18.98 2.18 -16.69
CA LEU A 253 -19.99 1.78 -17.66
C LEU A 253 -20.87 0.64 -17.11
N SER A 254 -20.26 -0.40 -16.55
CA SER A 254 -20.96 -1.52 -15.92
C SER A 254 -21.86 -1.06 -14.77
N LYS A 255 -21.35 -0.17 -13.91
CA LYS A 255 -22.12 0.41 -12.81
C LYS A 255 -23.35 1.22 -13.30
N GLN A 256 -23.17 2.01 -14.35
CA GLN A 256 -24.27 2.75 -14.97
C GLN A 256 -25.33 1.81 -15.57
N GLN A 257 -24.90 0.77 -16.28
CA GLN A 257 -25.82 -0.23 -16.86
C GLN A 257 -26.61 -0.97 -15.78
N THR A 258 -25.93 -1.40 -14.70
CA THR A 258 -26.59 -2.07 -13.57
C THR A 258 -27.59 -1.15 -12.89
N MET A 259 -27.27 0.14 -12.72
CA MET A 259 -28.18 1.11 -12.12
C MET A 259 -29.41 1.35 -13.01
N GLN A 260 -29.23 1.49 -14.31
CA GLN A 260 -30.33 1.63 -15.27
C GLN A 260 -31.22 0.37 -15.30
N ALA A 261 -30.61 -0.82 -15.25
CA ALA A 261 -31.35 -2.08 -15.17
C ALA A 261 -32.17 -2.17 -13.88
N TYR A 262 -31.57 -1.78 -12.75
CA TYR A 262 -32.26 -1.71 -11.45
C TYR A 262 -33.45 -0.77 -11.49
N GLU A 263 -33.28 0.47 -11.99
CA GLU A 263 -34.37 1.46 -12.08
C GLU A 263 -35.51 0.96 -13.00
N LYS A 264 -35.15 0.34 -14.12
CA LYS A 264 -36.14 -0.25 -15.03
C LYS A 264 -36.92 -1.38 -14.36
N GLN A 265 -36.22 -2.25 -13.64
CA GLN A 265 -36.85 -3.35 -12.90
C GLN A 265 -37.75 -2.84 -11.77
N GLN A 266 -37.31 -1.83 -11.00
CA GLN A 266 -38.14 -1.23 -9.93
C GLN A 266 -39.43 -0.64 -10.48
N LYS A 267 -39.38 0.05 -11.61
CA LYS A 267 -40.59 0.55 -12.30
C LYS A 267 -41.51 -0.57 -12.79
N GLU A 268 -40.97 -1.72 -13.20
CA GLU A 268 -41.75 -2.89 -13.57
C GLU A 268 -42.40 -3.56 -12.34
N ILE A 269 -41.64 -3.71 -11.25
CA ILE A 269 -42.14 -4.21 -9.97
C ILE A 269 -43.30 -3.35 -9.47
N GLU A 270 -43.12 -2.05 -9.39
CA GLU A 270 -44.17 -1.10 -8.97
C GLU A 270 -45.45 -1.22 -9.80
N LYS A 271 -45.30 -1.33 -11.13
CA LYS A 271 -46.47 -1.52 -12.04
C LYS A 271 -47.17 -2.86 -11.79
N LEU A 272 -46.42 -3.93 -11.52
CA LEU A 272 -46.99 -5.26 -11.22
C LEU A 272 -47.69 -5.24 -9.86
N GLU A 273 -47.09 -4.65 -8.83
CA GLU A 273 -47.68 -4.51 -7.50
C GLU A 273 -48.96 -3.68 -7.54
N ASP A 274 -48.95 -2.54 -8.20
CA ASP A 274 -50.12 -1.69 -8.40
C ASP A 274 -51.26 -2.44 -9.11
N PHE A 275 -50.93 -3.19 -10.16
CA PHE A 275 -51.93 -3.99 -10.87
C PHE A 275 -52.51 -5.09 -9.97
N ILE A 276 -51.67 -5.78 -9.22
CA ILE A 276 -52.08 -6.83 -8.28
C ILE A 276 -52.97 -6.25 -7.19
N ALA A 277 -52.57 -5.12 -6.60
CA ALA A 277 -53.34 -4.44 -5.55
C ALA A 277 -54.74 -4.05 -6.01
N ARG A 278 -54.86 -3.48 -7.21
CA ARG A 278 -56.16 -3.05 -7.78
C ARG A 278 -57.08 -4.20 -8.23
N ASN A 279 -56.52 -5.38 -8.57
CA ASN A 279 -57.25 -6.44 -9.20
C ASN A 279 -57.39 -7.71 -8.32
N LYS A 280 -56.71 -7.81 -7.18
CA LYS A 280 -56.73 -8.97 -6.29
C LYS A 280 -58.14 -9.26 -5.71
N ALA A 281 -58.94 -8.23 -5.42
CA ALA A 281 -60.27 -8.34 -4.80
C ALA A 281 -61.41 -8.58 -5.80
N ARG A 282 -61.16 -8.43 -7.11
CA ARG A 282 -62.24 -8.56 -8.14
C ARG A 282 -62.24 -9.96 -8.73
N VAL A 283 -63.39 -10.68 -8.65
CA VAL A 283 -63.54 -12.06 -9.13
C VAL A 283 -63.11 -12.22 -10.60
N ALA A 284 -63.48 -11.31 -11.46
CA ALA A 284 -63.17 -11.36 -12.90
C ALA A 284 -61.68 -11.19 -13.24
N THR A 285 -60.86 -10.54 -12.37
CA THR A 285 -59.46 -10.23 -12.64
C THR A 285 -58.50 -10.95 -11.69
N THR A 286 -59.01 -11.70 -10.71
CA THR A 286 -58.19 -12.41 -9.71
C THR A 286 -57.17 -13.36 -10.35
N ASN A 287 -57.53 -14.10 -11.41
CA ASN A 287 -56.60 -15.01 -12.08
C ASN A 287 -55.47 -14.29 -12.79
N MET A 288 -55.72 -13.10 -13.36
CA MET A 288 -54.68 -12.23 -13.95
C MET A 288 -53.77 -11.67 -12.88
N ALA A 289 -54.32 -11.23 -11.74
CA ALA A 289 -53.54 -10.80 -10.59
C ALA A 289 -52.61 -11.90 -10.04
N LYS A 290 -53.14 -13.15 -9.90
CA LYS A 290 -52.35 -14.33 -9.51
C LYS A 290 -51.24 -14.68 -10.50
N SER A 291 -51.49 -14.53 -11.82
CA SER A 291 -50.47 -14.75 -12.84
C SER A 291 -49.34 -13.75 -12.74
N ARG A 292 -49.66 -12.46 -12.51
CA ARG A 292 -48.66 -11.40 -12.33
C ARG A 292 -47.91 -11.51 -11.01
N GLN A 293 -48.57 -11.97 -9.93
CA GLN A 293 -47.90 -12.29 -8.67
C GLN A 293 -46.86 -13.41 -8.87
N LYS A 294 -47.21 -14.49 -9.58
CA LYS A 294 -46.25 -15.54 -9.92
C LYS A 294 -45.05 -15.06 -10.75
N LYS A 295 -45.26 -14.02 -11.64
CA LYS A 295 -44.18 -13.39 -12.39
C LYS A 295 -43.28 -12.62 -11.45
N LEU A 296 -43.83 -11.87 -10.50
CA LEU A 296 -43.10 -11.10 -9.51
C LEU A 296 -42.29 -12.03 -8.59
N ASP A 297 -42.91 -13.12 -8.08
CA ASP A 297 -42.28 -14.10 -7.19
C ASP A 297 -41.11 -14.86 -7.86
N LYS A 298 -41.09 -14.94 -9.20
CA LYS A 298 -40.01 -15.59 -9.99
C LYS A 298 -38.97 -14.64 -10.52
N MET A 299 -39.16 -13.33 -10.31
CA MET A 299 -38.24 -12.32 -10.83
C MET A 299 -36.98 -12.31 -9.96
N GLU A 300 -35.82 -12.52 -10.58
CA GLU A 300 -34.55 -12.29 -9.93
C GLU A 300 -34.39 -10.79 -9.68
N ILE A 301 -34.31 -10.43 -8.41
CA ILE A 301 -34.22 -9.02 -7.99
C ILE A 301 -32.78 -8.54 -8.20
N ILE A 302 -32.61 -7.53 -9.04
CA ILE A 302 -31.33 -6.83 -9.18
C ILE A 302 -31.12 -6.03 -7.90
N GLU A 303 -30.04 -6.29 -7.19
CA GLU A 303 -29.69 -5.51 -6.02
C GLU A 303 -29.23 -4.10 -6.44
N LYS A 304 -29.65 -3.11 -5.67
CA LYS A 304 -29.15 -1.75 -5.85
C LYS A 304 -27.65 -1.74 -5.59
N VAL A 305 -26.90 -1.20 -6.54
CA VAL A 305 -25.45 -0.95 -6.33
C VAL A 305 -25.31 -0.12 -5.05
N LYS A 306 -24.75 -0.73 -4.00
CA LYS A 306 -24.49 -0.02 -2.74
C LYS A 306 -23.39 1.01 -3.01
N GLU A 307 -23.74 2.27 -2.98
CA GLU A 307 -22.72 3.31 -2.96
C GLU A 307 -21.96 3.22 -1.66
N LYS A 308 -20.65 3.01 -1.75
CA LYS A 308 -19.79 3.12 -0.57
C LYS A 308 -19.88 4.55 -0.04
N VAL A 309 -20.10 4.67 1.26
CA VAL A 309 -20.05 5.97 1.93
C VAL A 309 -18.61 6.47 1.79
N LYS A 310 -18.42 7.49 0.95
CA LYS A 310 -17.12 8.14 0.83
C LYS A 310 -16.76 8.77 2.17
N PRO A 311 -15.50 8.67 2.60
CA PRO A 311 -15.07 9.37 3.79
C PRO A 311 -15.28 10.88 3.61
N VAL A 312 -15.56 11.58 4.70
CA VAL A 312 -15.70 13.05 4.71
C VAL A 312 -14.74 13.60 5.75
N PHE A 313 -13.73 14.34 5.29
CA PHE A 313 -12.78 15.01 6.17
C PHE A 313 -13.09 16.50 6.26
N LYS A 314 -13.05 17.03 7.47
CA LYS A 314 -13.21 18.46 7.73
C LYS A 314 -12.46 18.84 9.00
N PHE A 315 -11.43 19.66 8.87
CA PHE A 315 -10.63 20.14 9.99
C PHE A 315 -11.34 21.32 10.69
N ARG A 316 -11.27 21.35 12.02
CA ARG A 316 -11.78 22.47 12.82
C ARG A 316 -10.74 23.58 12.82
N GLU A 317 -11.19 24.81 12.56
CA GLU A 317 -10.34 25.97 12.53
C GLU A 317 -10.25 26.61 13.91
N ALA A 318 -9.04 26.76 14.46
CA ALA A 318 -8.77 27.54 15.65
C ALA A 318 -8.68 29.05 15.30
N ARG A 319 -8.51 29.88 16.33
CA ARG A 319 -8.18 31.31 16.15
C ARG A 319 -6.96 31.45 15.26
N ALA A 320 -6.98 32.45 14.38
CA ALA A 320 -5.85 32.72 13.49
C ALA A 320 -4.55 33.01 14.27
N SER A 321 -3.43 32.48 13.79
CA SER A 321 -2.08 32.77 14.28
C SER A 321 -1.64 34.21 13.96
N GLY A 322 -0.49 34.61 14.45
CA GLY A 322 0.21 35.81 14.01
C GLY A 322 0.61 35.75 12.52
N ARG A 323 1.40 36.72 12.08
CA ARG A 323 1.83 36.78 10.67
C ARG A 323 2.72 35.60 10.30
N TYR A 324 3.71 35.29 11.14
CA TYR A 324 4.63 34.17 10.95
C TYR A 324 4.23 33.03 11.88
N VAL A 325 3.99 31.85 11.32
CA VAL A 325 3.76 30.61 12.08
C VAL A 325 5.05 30.17 12.76
N PHE A 326 6.14 30.19 12.01
CA PHE A 326 7.49 30.05 12.54
C PHE A 326 8.53 30.80 11.71
N GLN A 327 9.67 31.06 12.33
CA GLN A 327 10.88 31.57 11.71
C GLN A 327 12.08 30.81 12.28
N THR A 328 13.04 30.46 11.42
CA THR A 328 14.27 29.80 11.86
C THR A 328 15.45 30.74 11.71
N HIS A 329 16.37 30.69 12.67
CA HIS A 329 17.60 31.47 12.66
C HIS A 329 18.80 30.53 12.75
N ASN A 330 19.54 30.43 11.66
CA ASN A 330 20.71 29.55 11.52
C ASN A 330 20.43 28.10 11.98
N LEU A 331 19.22 27.61 11.69
CA LEU A 331 18.79 26.28 12.11
C LEU A 331 19.59 25.21 11.37
N VAL A 332 20.13 24.26 12.11
CA VAL A 332 20.72 23.02 11.61
C VAL A 332 19.97 21.87 12.29
N ILE A 333 19.45 20.95 11.52
CA ILE A 333 18.79 19.74 12.05
C ILE A 333 19.73 18.55 11.99
N GLY A 334 19.55 17.62 12.91
CA GLY A 334 20.38 16.41 13.00
C GLY A 334 20.18 15.68 14.32
N TYR A 335 20.89 14.57 14.47
CA TYR A 335 20.96 13.78 15.70
C TYR A 335 22.38 13.82 16.25
N GLU A 336 23.21 12.83 15.95
CA GLU A 336 24.63 12.78 16.30
C GLU A 336 25.50 13.60 15.31
N SER A 337 24.99 13.83 14.11
CA SER A 337 25.60 14.63 13.05
C SER A 337 24.58 15.54 12.39
N ALA A 338 25.06 16.62 11.77
CA ALA A 338 24.23 17.52 11.01
C ALA A 338 23.68 16.85 9.74
N LEU A 339 22.37 16.92 9.53
CA LEU A 339 21.69 16.44 8.32
C LEU A 339 21.56 17.54 7.26
N THR A 340 21.51 18.81 7.69
CA THR A 340 21.34 19.95 6.80
C THR A 340 22.43 20.98 7.00
N GLY A 341 22.61 21.84 6.01
CA GLY A 341 23.27 23.12 6.18
C GLY A 341 22.44 24.06 7.06
N THR A 342 22.86 25.32 7.12
CA THR A 342 22.16 26.37 7.87
C THR A 342 20.88 26.80 7.18
N LEU A 343 19.73 26.65 7.86
CA LEU A 343 18.42 27.00 7.34
C LEU A 343 17.92 28.31 7.96
N ASN A 344 17.53 29.26 7.12
CA ASN A 344 16.82 30.48 7.49
C ASN A 344 15.52 30.52 6.70
N ILE A 345 14.51 29.79 7.18
CA ILE A 345 13.20 29.64 6.54
C ILE A 345 12.10 30.21 7.43
N SER A 346 11.02 30.65 6.83
CA SER A 346 9.84 31.14 7.54
C SER A 346 8.57 30.66 6.87
N LEU A 347 7.53 30.45 7.65
CA LEU A 347 6.21 30.09 7.18
C LEU A 347 5.21 31.16 7.63
N GLU A 348 4.54 31.79 6.66
CA GLU A 348 3.53 32.78 6.95
C GLU A 348 2.15 32.15 7.11
N ARG A 349 1.28 32.84 7.87
CA ARG A 349 -0.12 32.42 8.05
C ARG A 349 -0.83 32.26 6.70
N GLY A 350 -1.53 31.13 6.56
CA GLY A 350 -2.31 30.80 5.37
C GLY A 350 -1.51 30.22 4.22
N GLN A 351 -0.17 30.17 4.31
CA GLN A 351 0.64 29.45 3.34
C GLN A 351 0.42 27.93 3.46
N LYS A 352 0.47 27.26 2.32
CA LYS A 352 0.37 25.81 2.19
C LYS A 352 1.63 25.34 1.46
N VAL A 353 2.55 24.75 2.22
CA VAL A 353 3.89 24.40 1.73
C VAL A 353 4.02 22.89 1.69
N ALA A 354 4.46 22.35 0.55
CA ALA A 354 4.88 20.96 0.42
C ALA A 354 6.40 20.84 0.53
N ILE A 355 6.87 19.84 1.26
CA ILE A 355 8.29 19.49 1.39
C ILE A 355 8.52 18.22 0.58
N LYS A 356 9.40 18.28 -0.42
CA LYS A 356 9.82 17.14 -1.23
C LYS A 356 11.32 16.84 -1.06
N GLY A 357 11.73 15.67 -1.46
CA GLY A 357 13.12 15.20 -1.48
C GLY A 357 13.24 13.73 -1.11
N VAL A 358 14.40 13.16 -1.38
CA VAL A 358 14.75 11.76 -1.14
C VAL A 358 14.55 11.37 0.34
N ASN A 359 14.30 10.10 0.61
CA ASN A 359 14.16 9.59 1.98
C ASN A 359 15.50 9.65 2.73
N GLY A 360 15.43 9.91 4.03
CA GLY A 360 16.62 9.99 4.90
C GLY A 360 17.33 11.36 4.92
N LEU A 361 16.84 12.37 4.20
CA LEU A 361 17.38 13.74 4.22
C LEU A 361 16.88 14.61 5.37
N GLY A 362 16.10 14.05 6.29
CA GLY A 362 15.68 14.73 7.51
C GLY A 362 14.33 15.45 7.42
N LYS A 363 13.44 15.11 6.47
CA LYS A 363 12.10 15.71 6.36
C LYS A 363 11.31 15.61 7.66
N SER A 364 11.11 14.40 8.19
CA SER A 364 10.43 14.17 9.47
C SER A 364 11.19 14.76 10.66
N THR A 365 12.53 14.77 10.60
CA THR A 365 13.37 15.42 11.63
C THR A 365 13.13 16.93 11.65
N LEU A 366 12.98 17.58 10.48
CA LEU A 366 12.60 18.98 10.40
C LEU A 366 11.24 19.23 11.05
N LEU A 367 10.22 18.43 10.70
CA LEU A 367 8.89 18.57 11.29
C LEU A 367 8.92 18.42 12.82
N LYS A 368 9.64 17.40 13.32
CA LYS A 368 9.81 17.17 14.77
C LYS A 368 10.58 18.30 15.45
N THR A 369 11.58 18.89 14.77
CA THR A 369 12.33 20.03 15.30
C THR A 369 11.47 21.29 15.35
N LEU A 370 10.67 21.56 14.32
CA LEU A 370 9.73 22.69 14.29
C LEU A 370 8.65 22.57 15.37
N LEU A 371 8.23 21.35 15.72
CA LEU A 371 7.27 21.05 16.79
C LEU A 371 7.90 21.08 18.19
N GLY A 372 9.22 21.21 18.31
CA GLY A 372 9.94 21.14 19.58
C GLY A 372 10.05 19.72 20.19
N ILE A 373 9.63 18.69 19.44
CA ILE A 373 9.78 17.27 19.84
C ILE A 373 11.25 16.87 19.82
N GLN A 374 11.97 17.33 18.78
CA GLN A 374 13.40 17.11 18.59
C GLN A 374 14.14 18.43 18.82
N LYS A 375 15.24 18.41 19.56
CA LYS A 375 16.11 19.59 19.70
C LYS A 375 16.86 19.85 18.40
N PRO A 376 17.03 21.13 18.00
CA PRO A 376 17.87 21.47 16.86
C PRO A 376 19.34 21.09 17.17
N PHE A 377 20.09 20.70 16.13
CA PHE A 377 21.54 20.47 16.24
C PHE A 377 22.28 21.79 16.48
N ALA A 378 21.84 22.87 15.80
CA ALA A 378 22.30 24.24 16.03
C ALA A 378 21.21 25.24 15.61
N GLY A 379 21.34 26.49 16.06
CA GLY A 379 20.36 27.55 15.74
C GLY A 379 19.12 27.50 16.60
N GLU A 380 18.10 28.24 16.19
CA GLU A 380 16.84 28.36 16.94
C GLU A 380 15.62 28.39 16.02
N VAL A 381 14.48 27.93 16.57
CA VAL A 381 13.15 28.04 15.97
C VAL A 381 12.31 28.98 16.84
N ARG A 382 11.75 30.03 16.22
CA ARG A 382 10.79 30.93 16.86
C ARG A 382 9.40 30.61 16.34
N LEU A 383 8.53 30.23 17.26
CA LEU A 383 7.12 29.94 16.98
C LEU A 383 6.27 31.14 17.40
N ASP A 384 5.10 31.29 16.78
CA ASP A 384 4.08 32.24 17.22
C ASP A 384 3.44 31.79 18.56
N ASP A 385 3.06 32.75 19.40
CA ASP A 385 2.45 32.47 20.72
C ASP A 385 1.04 31.86 20.62
N TYR A 386 0.34 32.06 19.49
CA TYR A 386 -1.04 31.60 19.27
C TYR A 386 -1.14 30.45 18.27
N LEU A 387 -0.21 29.48 18.38
CA LEU A 387 -0.22 28.29 17.55
C LEU A 387 -1.02 27.16 18.17
N TYR A 388 -1.94 26.65 17.38
CA TYR A 388 -2.69 25.41 17.64
C TYR A 388 -2.33 24.41 16.56
N SER A 389 -1.26 23.66 16.82
CA SER A 389 -0.72 22.70 15.86
C SER A 389 -1.48 21.39 15.87
N GLY A 390 -1.73 20.84 14.70
CA GLY A 390 -2.15 19.46 14.49
C GLY A 390 -1.05 18.70 13.74
N TYR A 391 -0.55 17.62 14.32
CA TYR A 391 0.50 16.80 13.73
C TYR A 391 -0.01 15.42 13.35
N PHE A 392 0.18 15.06 12.09
CA PHE A 392 -0.03 13.71 11.58
C PHE A 392 1.33 13.06 11.38
N GLU A 393 1.69 12.14 12.26
CA GLU A 393 2.99 11.46 12.25
C GLU A 393 2.98 10.26 11.28
N GLN A 394 4.10 9.93 10.67
CA GLN A 394 4.23 8.83 9.72
C GLN A 394 4.00 7.46 10.37
N GLU A 395 4.59 7.20 11.53
CA GLU A 395 4.47 5.93 12.25
C GLU A 395 3.55 6.05 13.47
N SER A 396 2.66 5.05 13.66
CA SER A 396 1.90 4.86 14.89
C SER A 396 2.55 3.79 15.77
N GLU A 397 2.30 3.84 17.07
CA GLU A 397 2.73 2.80 18.01
C GLU A 397 2.16 1.44 17.60
N ARG A 398 3.04 0.47 17.31
CA ARG A 398 2.67 -0.87 16.83
C ARG A 398 1.89 -1.72 17.85
N TYR A 399 1.89 -1.35 19.13
CA TYR A 399 1.31 -2.13 20.23
C TYR A 399 0.19 -1.40 20.96
N ASN A 400 -0.66 -0.69 20.22
CA ASN A 400 -1.82 -0.03 20.81
C ASN A 400 -3.00 -1.02 20.92
N SER A 401 -3.34 -1.43 22.16
CA SER A 401 -4.44 -2.34 22.47
C SER A 401 -5.80 -1.65 22.61
N ASN A 402 -5.85 -0.31 22.56
CA ASN A 402 -7.11 0.43 22.61
C ASN A 402 -7.97 0.09 21.39
N THR A 403 -9.28 0.12 21.54
CA THR A 403 -10.17 0.12 20.38
C THR A 403 -10.07 1.46 19.63
N ALA A 404 -10.42 1.50 18.34
CA ALA A 404 -10.46 2.76 17.61
C ALA A 404 -11.39 3.79 18.28
N LEU A 405 -12.46 3.33 18.89
CA LEU A 405 -13.36 4.16 19.70
C LEU A 405 -12.64 4.76 20.90
N ASP A 406 -12.00 3.91 21.71
CA ASP A 406 -11.32 4.34 22.94
C ASP A 406 -10.15 5.27 22.62
N GLU A 407 -9.42 4.98 21.54
CA GLU A 407 -8.29 5.79 21.07
C GLU A 407 -8.69 7.24 20.77
N VAL A 408 -9.88 7.46 20.22
CA VAL A 408 -10.41 8.82 20.01
C VAL A 408 -11.06 9.36 21.26
N TRP A 409 -11.82 8.54 21.99
CA TRP A 409 -12.59 8.99 23.14
C TRP A 409 -11.71 9.41 24.32
N ASN A 410 -10.57 8.76 24.52
CA ASN A 410 -9.60 9.12 25.56
C ASN A 410 -9.07 10.55 25.38
N ASP A 411 -8.88 11.01 24.15
CA ASP A 411 -8.44 12.39 23.86
C ASP A 411 -9.59 13.41 23.96
N TYR A 412 -10.84 12.96 23.78
CA TYR A 412 -12.03 13.81 23.76
C TYR A 412 -13.12 13.31 24.72
N PRO A 413 -12.86 13.24 26.05
CA PRO A 413 -13.77 12.64 27.02
C PRO A 413 -15.09 13.43 27.18
N GLY A 414 -15.13 14.68 26.71
CA GLY A 414 -16.35 15.48 26.69
C GLY A 414 -17.37 15.11 25.63
N MET A 415 -16.99 14.27 24.65
CA MET A 415 -17.89 13.79 23.61
C MET A 415 -18.66 12.55 24.07
N SER A 416 -19.91 12.44 23.62
CA SER A 416 -20.67 11.21 23.81
C SER A 416 -20.14 10.07 22.91
N ASN A 417 -20.38 8.81 23.31
CA ASN A 417 -20.01 7.63 22.51
C ASN A 417 -20.62 7.70 21.09
N ALA A 418 -21.85 8.18 20.96
CA ALA A 418 -22.52 8.31 19.67
C ALA A 418 -21.85 9.35 18.76
N GLU A 419 -21.36 10.46 19.29
CA GLU A 419 -20.64 11.49 18.53
C GLU A 419 -19.30 10.98 18.03
N VAL A 420 -18.54 10.27 18.88
CA VAL A 420 -17.25 9.68 18.48
C VAL A 420 -17.46 8.63 17.39
N ARG A 421 -18.43 7.72 17.58
CA ARG A 421 -18.80 6.72 16.53
C ARG A 421 -19.22 7.39 15.23
N GLY A 422 -20.05 8.43 15.32
CA GLY A 422 -20.48 9.19 14.14
C GLY A 422 -19.34 9.86 13.41
N THR A 423 -18.31 10.35 14.11
CA THR A 423 -17.14 10.97 13.50
C THR A 423 -16.23 9.92 12.85
N LEU A 424 -15.98 8.80 13.51
CA LEU A 424 -15.24 7.66 12.94
C LEU A 424 -15.93 7.10 11.69
N ALA A 425 -17.27 6.96 11.74
CA ALA A 425 -18.04 6.52 10.58
C ALA A 425 -17.95 7.50 9.40
N LYS A 426 -17.94 8.83 9.66
CA LYS A 426 -17.69 9.85 8.62
C LYS A 426 -16.30 9.73 8.00
N CYS A 427 -15.30 9.26 8.73
CA CYS A 427 -13.98 8.96 8.19
C CYS A 427 -13.94 7.65 7.35
N GLY A 428 -15.08 6.99 7.14
CA GLY A 428 -15.19 5.78 6.33
C GLY A 428 -14.87 4.49 7.11
N LEU A 429 -14.95 4.51 8.44
CA LEU A 429 -14.77 3.32 9.28
C LEU A 429 -16.12 2.63 9.53
N THR A 430 -16.15 1.31 9.39
CA THR A 430 -17.34 0.50 9.72
C THR A 430 -17.50 0.34 11.22
N THR A 431 -18.66 -0.13 11.65
CA THR A 431 -18.91 -0.41 13.08
C THR A 431 -17.91 -1.42 13.66
N GLU A 432 -17.50 -2.40 12.86
CA GLU A 432 -16.49 -3.40 13.24
C GLU A 432 -15.12 -2.75 13.45
N HIS A 433 -14.67 -1.90 12.50
CA HIS A 433 -13.41 -1.17 12.63
C HIS A 433 -13.41 -0.27 13.89
N ILE A 434 -14.54 0.37 14.19
CA ILE A 434 -14.68 1.26 15.36
C ILE A 434 -14.51 0.50 16.68
N THR A 435 -14.93 -0.77 16.74
CA THR A 435 -14.81 -1.62 17.93
C THR A 435 -13.58 -2.51 17.95
N SER A 436 -12.82 -2.56 16.85
CA SER A 436 -11.58 -3.32 16.77
C SER A 436 -10.42 -2.59 17.45
N GLN A 437 -9.45 -3.36 17.95
CA GLN A 437 -8.22 -2.81 18.51
C GLN A 437 -7.36 -2.18 17.41
N MET A 438 -6.66 -1.09 17.72
CA MET A 438 -5.79 -0.38 16.77
C MET A 438 -4.73 -1.30 16.13
N MET A 439 -4.20 -2.25 16.89
CA MET A 439 -3.21 -3.22 16.41
C MET A 439 -3.75 -4.20 15.36
N VAL A 440 -5.07 -4.38 15.26
CA VAL A 440 -5.74 -5.28 14.30
C VAL A 440 -6.17 -4.55 13.04
N LEU A 441 -6.26 -3.21 13.10
CA LEU A 441 -6.64 -2.39 11.96
C LEU A 441 -5.54 -2.39 10.89
N SER A 442 -5.95 -2.36 9.63
CA SER A 442 -5.04 -2.11 8.52
C SER A 442 -4.39 -0.72 8.61
N GLY A 443 -3.26 -0.53 7.93
CA GLY A 443 -2.59 0.77 7.90
C GLY A 443 -3.51 1.92 7.47
N GLY A 444 -4.40 1.67 6.49
CA GLY A 444 -5.36 2.67 6.02
C GLY A 444 -6.49 2.98 7.01
N GLU A 445 -6.98 1.97 7.72
CA GLU A 445 -7.99 2.16 8.78
C GLU A 445 -7.39 2.92 9.96
N ASN A 446 -6.16 2.59 10.35
CA ASN A 446 -5.40 3.29 11.38
C ASN A 446 -5.17 4.76 11.01
N ALA A 447 -4.76 5.04 9.76
CA ALA A 447 -4.62 6.41 9.26
C ALA A 447 -5.94 7.19 9.34
N LYS A 448 -7.09 6.57 9.01
CA LYS A 448 -8.42 7.18 9.14
C LYS A 448 -8.78 7.51 10.59
N VAL A 449 -8.43 6.65 11.58
CA VAL A 449 -8.62 6.95 13.01
C VAL A 449 -7.78 8.16 13.42
N ARG A 450 -6.52 8.23 12.99
CA ARG A 450 -5.60 9.35 13.29
C ARG A 450 -6.08 10.65 12.65
N LEU A 451 -6.58 10.61 11.41
CA LEU A 451 -7.21 11.75 10.75
C LEU A 451 -8.47 12.20 11.52
N CYS A 452 -9.28 11.25 12.04
CA CYS A 452 -10.43 11.56 12.88
C CYS A 452 -10.01 12.34 14.13
N LYS A 453 -8.96 11.92 14.85
CA LYS A 453 -8.41 12.66 16.01
C LYS A 453 -8.00 14.07 15.61
N LEU A 454 -7.32 14.21 14.48
CA LEU A 454 -6.86 15.51 13.98
C LEU A 454 -8.01 16.44 13.59
N MET A 455 -9.09 15.90 13.02
CA MET A 455 -10.30 16.65 12.66
C MET A 455 -11.07 17.20 13.87
N LEU A 456 -10.99 16.52 15.01
CA LEU A 456 -11.64 16.93 16.25
C LEU A 456 -10.89 18.03 17.00
N LYS A 457 -9.61 18.19 16.69
CA LYS A 457 -8.74 19.21 17.28
C LYS A 457 -8.98 20.57 16.61
N ASP A 458 -9.09 21.63 17.39
CA ASP A 458 -9.08 23.00 16.86
C ASP A 458 -7.64 23.36 16.48
N VAL A 459 -7.38 23.60 15.19
CA VAL A 459 -6.03 23.83 14.65
C VAL A 459 -5.98 25.05 13.74
N ASN A 460 -4.85 25.76 13.75
CA ASN A 460 -4.54 26.81 12.77
C ASN A 460 -3.27 26.50 11.97
N TRP A 461 -2.54 25.45 12.37
CA TRP A 461 -1.37 24.93 11.68
C TRP A 461 -1.42 23.42 11.60
N LEU A 462 -1.55 22.87 10.39
CA LEU A 462 -1.49 21.45 10.11
C LEU A 462 -0.09 21.06 9.65
N ILE A 463 0.45 20.02 10.27
CA ILE A 463 1.74 19.42 9.92
C ILE A 463 1.46 17.97 9.59
N LEU A 464 1.72 17.58 8.35
CA LEU A 464 1.35 16.28 7.83
C LEU A 464 2.60 15.58 7.27
N ASP A 465 2.96 14.44 7.85
CA ASP A 465 4.09 13.62 7.44
C ASP A 465 3.57 12.39 6.68
N GLU A 466 3.65 12.44 5.35
CA GLU A 466 3.20 11.42 4.41
C GLU A 466 1.77 10.92 4.67
N PRO A 467 0.77 11.81 4.72
CA PRO A 467 -0.59 11.45 5.11
C PRO A 467 -1.33 10.61 4.06
N THR A 468 -0.79 10.50 2.85
CA THR A 468 -1.38 9.71 1.75
C THR A 468 -1.03 8.23 1.84
N ASN A 469 0.02 7.87 2.59
CA ASN A 469 0.44 6.49 2.76
C ASN A 469 -0.70 5.65 3.36
N HIS A 470 -0.91 4.49 2.77
CA HIS A 470 -1.97 3.54 3.13
C HIS A 470 -3.42 4.01 2.93
N LEU A 471 -3.67 5.24 2.46
CA LEU A 471 -5.03 5.67 2.14
C LEU A 471 -5.46 5.12 0.77
N ASP A 472 -6.72 4.69 0.70
CA ASP A 472 -7.34 4.36 -0.58
C ASP A 472 -7.65 5.64 -1.39
N VAL A 473 -7.94 5.48 -2.68
CA VAL A 473 -8.12 6.59 -3.62
C VAL A 473 -9.21 7.55 -3.17
N ASP A 474 -10.37 7.03 -2.72
CA ASP A 474 -11.47 7.86 -2.24
C ASP A 474 -11.08 8.69 -1.01
N ALA A 475 -10.28 8.12 -0.10
CA ALA A 475 -9.78 8.85 1.07
C ALA A 475 -8.69 9.87 0.72
N LYS A 476 -7.80 9.58 -0.25
CA LYS A 476 -6.82 10.55 -0.77
C LYS A 476 -7.51 11.76 -1.39
N ASP A 477 -8.49 11.54 -2.26
CA ASP A 477 -9.25 12.61 -2.91
C ASP A 477 -9.98 13.49 -1.90
N GLU A 478 -10.60 12.88 -0.90
CA GLU A 478 -11.32 13.62 0.12
C GLU A 478 -10.37 14.38 1.06
N LEU A 479 -9.20 13.80 1.41
CA LEU A 479 -8.16 14.50 2.17
C LEU A 479 -7.64 15.71 1.39
N LYS A 480 -7.35 15.53 0.10
CA LYS A 480 -6.95 16.62 -0.81
C LYS A 480 -7.99 17.75 -0.81
N ARG A 481 -9.28 17.42 -0.93
CA ARG A 481 -10.38 18.38 -0.87
C ARG A 481 -10.40 19.12 0.47
N ALA A 482 -10.30 18.40 1.58
CA ALA A 482 -10.32 18.99 2.92
C ALA A 482 -9.14 19.93 3.18
N LEU A 483 -7.94 19.57 2.69
CA LEU A 483 -6.74 20.42 2.80
C LEU A 483 -6.83 21.67 1.91
N LYS A 484 -7.45 21.57 0.73
CA LYS A 484 -7.74 22.74 -0.12
C LYS A 484 -8.69 23.72 0.57
N GLU A 485 -9.73 23.23 1.23
CA GLU A 485 -10.73 24.04 1.91
C GLU A 485 -10.25 24.63 3.24
N PHE A 486 -9.23 24.02 3.88
CA PHE A 486 -8.70 24.50 5.16
C PHE A 486 -8.03 25.86 5.01
N LYS A 487 -8.45 26.85 5.82
CA LYS A 487 -7.97 28.23 5.76
C LYS A 487 -6.71 28.50 6.59
N GLY A 488 -6.32 27.55 7.44
CA GLY A 488 -5.09 27.64 8.22
C GLY A 488 -3.85 27.40 7.38
N THR A 489 -2.73 27.32 8.06
CA THR A 489 -1.40 27.09 7.47
C THR A 489 -1.13 25.58 7.38
N ILE A 490 -0.53 25.10 6.31
CA ILE A 490 -0.21 23.68 6.11
C ILE A 490 1.28 23.54 5.81
N LEU A 491 1.91 22.57 6.49
CA LEU A 491 3.22 22.05 6.15
C LEU A 491 3.08 20.55 5.88
N LEU A 492 3.28 20.15 4.63
CA LEU A 492 3.04 18.80 4.13
C LEU A 492 4.33 18.16 3.66
N VAL A 493 4.68 16.99 4.14
CA VAL A 493 5.65 16.09 3.51
C VAL A 493 4.87 15.08 2.67
N CYS A 494 5.14 15.02 1.37
CA CYS A 494 4.45 14.10 0.47
C CYS A 494 5.34 13.78 -0.74
N HIS A 495 5.33 12.51 -1.16
CA HIS A 495 6.05 12.02 -2.33
C HIS A 495 5.19 11.99 -3.62
N GLU A 496 3.90 12.28 -3.51
CA GLU A 496 2.95 12.23 -4.62
C GLU A 496 2.68 13.66 -5.17
N PRO A 497 3.34 14.13 -6.24
CA PRO A 497 3.15 15.49 -6.78
C PRO A 497 1.69 15.77 -7.15
N GLU A 498 1.00 14.77 -7.73
CA GLU A 498 -0.40 14.87 -8.13
C GLU A 498 -1.36 15.17 -6.96
N PHE A 499 -0.94 14.82 -5.74
CA PHE A 499 -1.73 15.10 -4.55
C PHE A 499 -1.70 16.59 -4.18
N TYR A 500 -0.55 17.29 -4.34
CA TYR A 500 -0.36 18.63 -3.78
C TYR A 500 -0.15 19.76 -4.80
N GLU A 501 0.37 19.51 -6.01
CA GLU A 501 0.81 20.56 -6.95
C GLU A 501 -0.26 21.59 -7.30
N ASP A 502 -1.52 21.20 -7.32
CA ASP A 502 -2.64 22.07 -7.75
C ASP A 502 -3.22 22.95 -6.63
N TRP A 503 -2.70 22.87 -5.38
CA TRP A 503 -3.24 23.63 -4.26
C TRP A 503 -2.21 24.18 -3.27
N VAL A 504 -0.96 23.75 -3.31
CA VAL A 504 0.09 24.33 -2.46
C VAL A 504 0.54 25.70 -2.99
N THR A 505 0.97 26.56 -2.10
CA THR A 505 1.49 27.89 -2.44
C THR A 505 2.98 27.85 -2.80
N GLU A 506 3.71 26.88 -2.27
CA GLU A 506 5.15 26.77 -2.44
C GLU A 506 5.60 25.32 -2.23
N VAL A 507 6.68 24.91 -2.87
CA VAL A 507 7.32 23.60 -2.71
C VAL A 507 8.76 23.78 -2.25
N TRP A 508 9.11 23.21 -1.11
CA TRP A 508 10.47 23.20 -0.57
C TRP A 508 11.18 21.90 -0.93
N ASN A 509 12.34 22.00 -1.57
CA ASN A 509 13.17 20.82 -1.87
C ASN A 509 14.29 20.69 -0.84
N VAL A 510 14.22 19.62 -0.02
CA VAL A 510 15.22 19.35 1.04
C VAL A 510 16.60 19.02 0.48
N GLU A 511 16.70 18.57 -0.77
CA GLU A 511 17.99 18.30 -1.43
C GLU A 511 18.88 19.54 -1.50
N ASN A 512 18.25 20.72 -1.61
CA ASN A 512 18.97 21.99 -1.60
C ASN A 512 19.55 22.36 -0.21
N TRP A 513 19.15 21.66 0.85
CA TRP A 513 19.49 21.96 2.24
C TRP A 513 20.42 20.94 2.87
N THR A 514 20.52 19.77 2.27
CA THR A 514 21.31 18.67 2.83
C THR A 514 22.81 18.91 2.72
N THR A 515 23.56 18.42 3.69
CA THR A 515 25.03 18.30 3.63
C THR A 515 25.46 16.97 3.03
N LYS A 516 24.51 16.03 2.82
CA LYS A 516 24.78 14.76 2.15
C LYS A 516 24.84 14.96 0.64
N ILE A 517 25.71 14.25 -0.01
CA ILE A 517 25.74 14.15 -1.49
C ILE A 517 24.56 13.27 -1.88
N VAL A 518 23.66 13.79 -2.70
CA VAL A 518 22.48 13.10 -3.22
C VAL A 518 22.76 12.56 -4.60
#